data_a82b73ad553339680cb2a4074fb914d7
#
_entry.id   a82b73ad553339680cb2a4074fb914d7
#
_cell.length_a   1.000
_cell.length_b   1.000
_cell.length_c   1.000
_cell.angle_alpha   90.00
_cell.angle_beta   90.00
_cell.angle_gamma   90.00
#
_symmetry.space_group_name_H-M   'P 1'
#
loop_
_entity.id
_entity.type
_entity.pdbx_description
1 polymer ?
#
loop_
_entity_poly.entity_id
_entity_poly.type
_entity_poly.pdbx_seq_one_letter_code
_entity_poly.pdbx_strand_id
1 'polypeptide(L)'
;MIGSVRGSVLERLASGEVPLSDAGPEPLVAVCTHGRHDRCCADNGRPVARHLRRAGVDAWECSHVGGDRFAANVVSFPHGLFHGRVTPASALPLVHAYADGRIHPAGFRGRAAWPPAVQQAEILLRHELGEWGVEALTLTSHE
;
A
#
# COMPACT_ATOMS: atom_id res chain seq x y z
N MET A 1 -33.24 -9.75 3.16
CA MET A 1 -32.24 -10.59 3.88
C MET A 1 -30.82 -9.98 3.83
N ILE A 2 -30.64 -8.75 4.34
CA ILE A 2 -29.33 -8.06 4.36
C ILE A 2 -28.79 -7.90 5.81
N GLY A 3 -29.60 -8.26 6.82
CA GLY A 3 -29.26 -8.00 8.23
C GLY A 3 -28.35 -9.04 8.92
N SER A 4 -28.28 -10.27 8.43
CA SER A 4 -27.57 -11.35 9.14
C SER A 4 -26.05 -11.37 8.88
N VAL A 5 -25.60 -10.90 7.70
CA VAL A 5 -24.18 -10.91 7.34
C VAL A 5 -23.38 -9.82 8.08
N ARG A 6 -24.02 -8.69 8.39
CA ARG A 6 -23.35 -7.57 9.09
C ARG A 6 -23.03 -7.88 10.55
N GLY A 7 -23.90 -8.63 11.25
CA GLY A 7 -23.66 -9.01 12.66
C GLY A 7 -22.41 -9.89 12.80
N SER A 8 -22.29 -10.92 11.99
CA SER A 8 -21.17 -11.86 12.07
C SER A 8 -19.81 -11.22 11.71
N VAL A 9 -19.78 -10.29 10.77
CA VAL A 9 -18.55 -9.57 10.40
C VAL A 9 -18.11 -8.65 11.54
N LEU A 10 -19.03 -7.93 12.17
CA LEU A 10 -18.72 -7.04 13.29
C LEU A 10 -18.25 -7.81 14.53
N GLU A 11 -18.87 -8.95 14.82
CA GLU A 11 -18.46 -9.83 15.93
C GLU A 11 -17.05 -10.39 15.71
N ARG A 12 -16.71 -10.81 14.51
CA ARG A 12 -15.38 -11.28 14.15
C ARG A 12 -14.33 -10.18 14.21
N LEU A 13 -14.66 -8.98 13.75
CA LEU A 13 -13.79 -7.81 13.90
C LEU A 13 -13.55 -7.43 15.36
N ALA A 14 -14.60 -7.50 16.19
CA ALA A 14 -14.51 -7.21 17.63
C ALA A 14 -13.66 -8.25 18.38
N SER A 15 -13.62 -9.50 17.91
CA SER A 15 -12.74 -10.56 18.45
C SER A 15 -11.31 -10.51 17.91
N GLY A 16 -10.98 -9.54 17.03
CA GLY A 16 -9.69 -9.43 16.38
C GLY A 16 -9.50 -10.36 15.18
N GLU A 17 -10.54 -11.07 14.77
CA GLU A 17 -10.56 -11.88 13.56
C GLU A 17 -10.82 -11.01 12.34
N VAL A 18 -9.86 -10.92 11.44
CA VAL A 18 -10.09 -10.27 10.14
C VAL A 18 -10.82 -11.28 9.24
N PRO A 19 -12.08 -11.02 8.86
CA PRO A 19 -12.77 -11.89 7.92
C PRO A 19 -12.14 -11.73 6.54
N LEU A 20 -11.20 -12.62 6.22
CA LEU A 20 -10.68 -12.75 4.86
C LEU A 20 -11.75 -13.45 4.01
N SER A 21 -11.98 -12.99 2.81
CA SER A 21 -12.79 -13.73 1.84
C SER A 21 -12.05 -15.01 1.47
N ASP A 22 -12.77 -16.09 1.21
CA ASP A 22 -12.18 -17.38 0.80
C ASP A 22 -11.37 -17.27 -0.51
N ALA A 23 -11.56 -16.18 -1.27
CA ALA A 23 -10.78 -15.85 -2.47
C ALA A 23 -9.43 -15.20 -2.16
N GLY A 24 -9.10 -14.95 -0.88
CA GLY A 24 -7.98 -14.09 -0.49
C GLY A 24 -8.27 -12.60 -0.74
N PRO A 25 -7.50 -11.70 -0.12
CA PRO A 25 -7.67 -10.28 -0.36
C PRO A 25 -7.16 -9.92 -1.76
N GLU A 26 -8.05 -9.43 -2.61
CA GLU A 26 -7.62 -8.83 -3.87
C GLU A 26 -6.69 -7.64 -3.61
N PRO A 27 -5.62 -7.48 -4.40
CA PRO A 27 -4.75 -6.34 -4.28
C PRO A 27 -5.52 -5.03 -4.40
N LEU A 28 -5.42 -4.19 -3.39
CA LEU A 28 -6.01 -2.86 -3.38
C LEU A 28 -4.90 -1.82 -3.37
N VAL A 29 -5.02 -0.83 -4.23
CA VAL A 29 -4.06 0.29 -4.33
C VAL A 29 -4.73 1.56 -3.85
N ALA A 30 -4.20 2.17 -2.79
CA ALA A 30 -4.67 3.44 -2.25
C ALA A 30 -3.67 4.56 -2.55
N VAL A 31 -4.15 5.65 -3.13
CA VAL A 31 -3.34 6.83 -3.46
C VAL A 31 -3.75 7.99 -2.56
N CYS A 32 -2.81 8.58 -1.84
CA CYS A 32 -3.07 9.77 -1.04
C CYS A 32 -3.32 10.98 -1.94
N THR A 33 -4.54 11.53 -1.85
CA THR A 33 -4.95 12.72 -2.61
C THR A 33 -5.42 13.87 -1.71
N HIS A 34 -5.12 13.77 -0.42
CA HIS A 34 -5.58 14.71 0.60
C HIS A 34 -4.91 16.07 0.45
N GLY A 35 -5.71 17.11 0.19
CA GLY A 35 -5.18 18.45 -0.08
C GLY A 35 -5.32 19.46 1.06
N ARG A 36 -5.89 19.06 2.22
CA ARG A 36 -6.11 19.97 3.34
C ARG A 36 -4.92 20.07 4.29
N HIS A 37 -4.17 18.98 4.46
CA HIS A 37 -2.97 18.97 5.29
C HIS A 37 -1.78 19.54 4.51
N ASP A 38 -1.54 19.02 3.30
CA ASP A 38 -0.54 19.53 2.38
C ASP A 38 -1.02 19.40 0.93
N ARG A 39 -0.84 20.46 0.13
CA ARG A 39 -1.21 20.46 -1.29
C ARG A 39 -0.44 19.43 -2.10
N CYS A 40 0.79 19.11 -1.69
CA CYS A 40 1.64 18.14 -2.39
C CYS A 40 0.94 16.80 -2.60
N CYS A 41 0.18 16.31 -1.60
CA CYS A 41 -0.57 15.06 -1.72
C CYS A 41 -1.66 15.14 -2.79
N ALA A 42 -2.40 16.24 -2.88
CA ALA A 42 -3.41 16.45 -3.91
C ALA A 42 -2.78 16.70 -5.29
N ASP A 43 -1.79 17.57 -5.36
CA ASP A 43 -1.18 18.00 -6.62
C ASP A 43 -0.44 16.84 -7.31
N ASN A 44 0.23 15.97 -6.55
CA ASN A 44 0.95 14.80 -7.08
C ASN A 44 0.09 13.53 -7.10
N GLY A 45 -0.76 13.31 -6.10
CA GLY A 45 -1.53 12.07 -5.98
C GLY A 45 -2.69 11.97 -6.97
N ARG A 46 -3.43 13.05 -7.21
CA ARG A 46 -4.57 13.02 -8.14
C ARG A 46 -4.18 12.65 -9.58
N PRO A 47 -3.07 13.15 -10.16
CA PRO A 47 -2.60 12.68 -11.46
C PRO A 47 -2.29 11.17 -11.47
N VAL A 48 -1.67 10.64 -10.41
CA VAL A 48 -1.38 9.22 -10.25
C VAL A 48 -2.65 8.39 -10.19
N ALA A 49 -3.59 8.73 -9.31
CA ALA A 49 -4.88 8.03 -9.20
C ALA A 49 -5.65 8.02 -10.52
N ARG A 50 -5.70 9.17 -11.20
CA ARG A 50 -6.35 9.29 -12.52
C ARG A 50 -5.68 8.43 -13.59
N HIS A 51 -4.35 8.38 -13.60
CA HIS A 51 -3.59 7.57 -14.55
C HIS A 51 -3.87 6.08 -14.36
N LEU A 52 -3.83 5.59 -13.12
CA LEU A 52 -4.13 4.20 -12.77
C LEU A 52 -5.55 3.80 -13.18
N ARG A 53 -6.56 4.63 -12.85
CA ARG A 53 -7.95 4.35 -13.24
C ARG A 53 -8.15 4.33 -14.75
N ARG A 54 -7.50 5.21 -15.50
CA ARG A 54 -7.56 5.20 -16.98
C ARG A 54 -6.94 3.95 -17.57
N ALA A 55 -5.99 3.35 -16.89
CA ALA A 55 -5.38 2.07 -17.26
C ALA A 55 -6.18 0.83 -16.77
N GLY A 56 -7.35 1.04 -16.16
CA GLY A 56 -8.21 -0.06 -15.70
C GLY A 56 -7.85 -0.59 -14.30
N VAL A 57 -6.94 0.07 -13.57
CA VAL A 57 -6.61 -0.30 -12.19
C VAL A 57 -7.65 0.28 -11.24
N ASP A 58 -8.20 -0.54 -10.33
CA ASP A 58 -9.08 -0.09 -9.25
C ASP A 58 -8.27 0.62 -8.17
N ALA A 59 -7.87 1.87 -8.46
CA ALA A 59 -7.11 2.71 -7.56
C ALA A 59 -8.04 3.60 -6.73
N TRP A 60 -7.94 3.46 -5.41
CA TRP A 60 -8.72 4.22 -4.44
C TRP A 60 -7.99 5.51 -4.05
N GLU A 61 -8.74 6.57 -3.83
CA GLU A 61 -8.23 7.79 -3.23
C GLU A 61 -8.43 7.72 -1.71
N CYS A 62 -7.37 8.04 -0.96
CA CYS A 62 -7.43 8.01 0.50
C CYS A 62 -7.03 9.36 1.11
N SER A 63 -7.35 9.51 2.40
CA SER A 63 -6.90 10.63 3.22
C SER A 63 -5.40 10.59 3.44
N HIS A 64 -4.88 11.58 4.18
CA HIS A 64 -3.46 11.71 4.47
C HIS A 64 -2.89 10.46 5.16
N VAL A 65 -1.81 9.90 4.58
CA VAL A 65 -1.12 8.69 5.06
C VAL A 65 0.28 8.97 5.64
N GLY A 66 0.62 10.24 5.83
CA GLY A 66 1.95 10.67 6.26
C GLY A 66 2.97 10.80 5.12
N GLY A 67 4.02 11.57 5.37
CA GLY A 67 5.13 11.74 4.43
C GLY A 67 4.84 12.63 3.24
N ASP A 68 4.32 13.85 3.47
CA ASP A 68 3.96 14.84 2.43
C ASP A 68 5.11 15.12 1.47
N ARG A 69 6.33 15.26 2.01
CA ARG A 69 7.56 15.47 1.24
C ARG A 69 7.90 14.35 0.27
N PHE A 70 7.19 13.24 0.36
CA PHE A 70 7.33 12.09 -0.55
C PHE A 70 6.10 11.88 -1.42
N ALA A 71 5.24 12.90 -1.58
CA ALA A 71 4.09 12.81 -2.47
C ALA A 71 4.54 12.57 -3.95
N ALA A 72 3.82 11.79 -4.76
CA ALA A 72 2.62 11.08 -4.34
C ALA A 72 2.97 9.84 -3.51
N ASN A 73 2.13 9.59 -2.49
CA ASN A 73 2.23 8.38 -1.68
C ASN A 73 1.18 7.37 -2.12
N VAL A 74 1.62 6.13 -2.29
CA VAL A 74 0.78 4.97 -2.66
C VAL A 74 0.98 3.87 -1.64
N VAL A 75 -0.10 3.24 -1.21
CA VAL A 75 -0.08 2.08 -0.32
C VAL A 75 -0.77 0.92 -1.01
N SER A 76 -0.09 -0.23 -1.08
CA SER A 76 -0.62 -1.46 -1.68
C SER A 76 -0.98 -2.46 -0.59
N PHE A 77 -2.22 -2.92 -0.59
CA PHE A 77 -2.76 -3.90 0.36
C PHE A 77 -2.94 -5.26 -0.30
N PRO A 78 -2.89 -6.37 0.50
CA PRO A 78 -2.95 -6.42 1.97
C PRO A 78 -1.62 -6.15 2.71
N HIS A 79 -0.48 -6.16 2.03
CA HIS A 79 0.84 -6.12 2.67
C HIS A 79 1.25 -4.74 3.21
N GLY A 80 0.46 -3.70 2.96
CA GLY A 80 0.75 -2.33 3.41
C GLY A 80 2.05 -1.76 2.84
N LEU A 81 2.40 -2.12 1.60
CA LEU A 81 3.63 -1.66 0.95
C LEU A 81 3.53 -0.17 0.64
N PHE A 82 4.41 0.61 1.23
CA PHE A 82 4.42 2.06 1.12
C PHE A 82 5.41 2.52 0.05
N HIS A 83 4.92 3.27 -0.95
CA HIS A 83 5.75 3.91 -1.95
C HIS A 83 5.55 5.42 -1.93
N GLY A 84 6.65 6.16 -2.01
CA GLY A 84 6.63 7.61 -2.14
C GLY A 84 7.24 8.06 -3.47
N ARG A 85 7.03 9.35 -3.80
CA ARG A 85 7.49 9.98 -5.04
C ARG A 85 7.01 9.26 -6.30
N VAL A 86 5.84 8.65 -6.19
CA VAL A 86 5.20 7.97 -7.32
C VAL A 86 4.73 9.01 -8.33
N THR A 87 5.05 8.77 -9.59
CA THR A 87 4.60 9.58 -10.72
C THR A 87 3.62 8.79 -11.57
N PRO A 88 2.84 9.42 -12.46
CA PRO A 88 2.01 8.67 -13.40
C PRO A 88 2.81 7.62 -14.21
N ALA A 89 4.04 7.93 -14.58
CA ALA A 89 4.90 7.01 -15.34
C ALA A 89 5.36 5.79 -14.51
N SER A 90 5.61 5.95 -13.20
CA SER A 90 6.04 4.85 -12.33
C SER A 90 4.89 4.07 -11.69
N ALA A 91 3.66 4.59 -11.76
CA ALA A 91 2.52 4.00 -11.08
C ALA A 91 2.12 2.63 -11.62
N LEU A 92 2.02 2.47 -12.94
CA LEU A 92 1.69 1.17 -13.54
C LEU A 92 2.77 0.10 -13.32
N PRO A 93 4.07 0.37 -13.54
CA PRO A 93 5.12 -0.57 -13.18
C PRO A 93 5.07 -1.04 -11.71
N LEU A 94 4.75 -0.13 -10.79
CA LEU A 94 4.57 -0.45 -9.37
C LEU A 94 3.42 -1.44 -9.15
N VAL A 95 2.26 -1.17 -9.73
CA VAL A 95 1.06 -2.02 -9.59
C VAL A 95 1.27 -3.38 -10.24
N HIS A 96 1.88 -3.44 -11.42
CA HIS A 96 2.18 -4.69 -12.09
C HIS A 96 3.19 -5.54 -11.29
N ALA A 97 4.26 -4.92 -10.78
CA ALA A 97 5.20 -5.63 -9.93
C ALA A 97 4.49 -6.26 -8.72
N TYR A 98 3.58 -5.51 -8.09
CA TYR A 98 2.82 -6.01 -6.96
C TYR A 98 1.87 -7.15 -7.34
N ALA A 99 1.19 -7.07 -8.47
CA ALA A 99 0.36 -8.16 -8.99
C ALA A 99 1.17 -9.44 -9.26
N ASP A 100 2.44 -9.29 -9.64
CA ASP A 100 3.39 -10.38 -9.85
C ASP A 100 4.08 -10.86 -8.54
N GLY A 101 3.59 -10.44 -7.36
CA GLY A 101 4.15 -10.79 -6.06
C GLY A 101 5.50 -10.14 -5.75
N ARG A 102 5.82 -9.04 -6.42
CA ARG A 102 7.08 -8.32 -6.28
C ARG A 102 6.89 -6.88 -5.80
N ILE A 103 7.89 -6.34 -5.16
CA ILE A 103 7.96 -4.94 -4.75
C ILE A 103 8.74 -4.15 -5.81
N HIS A 104 8.16 -3.07 -6.33
CA HIS A 104 8.90 -2.15 -7.20
C HIS A 104 9.92 -1.37 -6.36
N PRO A 105 11.23 -1.41 -6.67
CA PRO A 105 12.26 -0.83 -5.81
C PRO A 105 12.17 0.69 -5.68
N ALA A 106 11.85 1.36 -6.78
CA ALA A 106 11.84 2.82 -6.81
C ALA A 106 10.75 3.39 -5.90
N GLY A 107 11.17 4.20 -4.95
CA GLY A 107 10.28 4.87 -4.01
C GLY A 107 9.73 3.98 -2.89
N PHE A 108 10.15 2.72 -2.78
CA PHE A 108 9.73 1.85 -1.69
C PHE A 108 10.19 2.39 -0.33
N ARG A 109 9.28 2.41 0.62
CA ARG A 109 9.48 2.99 1.96
C ARG A 109 9.18 2.01 3.09
N GLY A 110 9.07 0.72 2.80
CA GLY A 110 8.78 -0.32 3.77
C GLY A 110 7.28 -0.63 3.90
N ARG A 111 6.94 -1.39 4.91
CA ARG A 111 5.57 -1.82 5.22
C ARG A 111 4.96 -0.91 6.27
N ALA A 112 3.75 -0.43 6.03
CA ALA A 112 3.04 0.50 6.92
C ALA A 112 2.84 -0.04 8.34
N ALA A 113 2.76 -1.36 8.50
CA ALA A 113 2.58 -2.02 9.80
C ALA A 113 3.88 -2.10 10.64
N TRP A 114 5.04 -1.81 10.05
CA TRP A 114 6.32 -1.97 10.74
C TRP A 114 6.85 -0.64 11.32
N PRO A 115 7.57 -0.67 12.44
CA PRO A 115 8.23 0.51 12.98
C PRO A 115 9.23 1.12 11.98
N PRO A 116 9.48 2.44 12.02
CA PRO A 116 10.35 3.11 11.06
C PRO A 116 11.76 2.52 10.95
N ALA A 117 12.35 2.07 12.07
CA ALA A 117 13.66 1.42 12.06
C ALA A 117 13.64 0.09 11.29
N VAL A 118 12.58 -0.70 11.44
CA VAL A 118 12.40 -1.97 10.74
C VAL A 118 12.13 -1.72 9.25
N GLN A 119 11.34 -0.71 8.91
CA GLN A 119 11.14 -0.30 7.51
C GLN A 119 12.46 0.05 6.84
N GLN A 120 13.31 0.83 7.52
CA GLN A 120 14.62 1.20 6.99
C GLN A 120 15.55 -0.02 6.83
N ALA A 121 15.55 -0.92 7.80
CA ALA A 121 16.31 -2.16 7.73
C ALA A 121 15.85 -3.06 6.56
N GLU A 122 14.53 -3.19 6.36
CA GLU A 122 13.98 -3.92 5.21
C GLU A 122 14.47 -3.35 3.87
N ILE A 123 14.41 -2.02 3.72
CA ILE A 123 14.83 -1.35 2.48
C ILE A 123 16.31 -1.62 2.20
N LEU A 124 17.17 -1.44 3.19
CA LEU A 124 18.61 -1.67 3.06
C LEU A 124 18.92 -3.12 2.70
N LEU A 125 18.31 -4.07 3.41
CA LEU A 125 18.52 -5.49 3.19
C LEU A 125 18.08 -5.92 1.78
N ARG A 126 16.94 -5.43 1.31
CA ARG A 126 16.45 -5.71 -0.04
C ARG A 126 17.39 -5.19 -1.13
N HIS A 127 17.94 -4.01 -0.95
CA HIS A 127 18.94 -3.46 -1.87
C HIS A 127 20.21 -4.27 -1.86
N GLU A 128 20.70 -4.68 -0.70
CA GLU A 128 21.93 -5.48 -0.57
C GLU A 128 21.78 -6.87 -1.20
N LEU A 129 20.64 -7.53 -0.95
CA LEU A 129 20.36 -8.87 -1.46
C LEU A 129 19.84 -8.86 -2.92
N GLY A 130 19.39 -7.73 -3.44
CA GLY A 130 18.70 -7.67 -4.72
C GLY A 130 17.34 -8.38 -4.70
N GLU A 131 16.75 -8.59 -3.52
CA GLU A 131 15.56 -9.42 -3.33
C GLU A 131 14.29 -8.56 -3.15
N TRP A 132 13.40 -8.65 -4.12
CA TRP A 132 12.19 -7.83 -4.19
C TRP A 132 10.88 -8.64 -4.19
N GLY A 133 10.90 -9.91 -3.85
CA GLY A 133 9.69 -10.71 -3.61
C GLY A 133 8.93 -10.18 -2.39
N VAL A 134 7.61 -10.08 -2.47
CA VAL A 134 6.81 -9.58 -1.35
C VAL A 134 7.01 -10.44 -0.11
N GLU A 135 7.03 -11.76 -0.26
CA GLU A 135 7.15 -12.73 0.82
C GLU A 135 8.60 -13.15 1.13
N ALA A 136 9.59 -12.57 0.42
CA ALA A 136 10.98 -12.99 0.55
C ALA A 136 11.62 -12.66 1.91
N LEU A 137 11.11 -11.64 2.60
CA LEU A 137 11.57 -11.24 3.93
C LEU A 137 10.42 -11.27 4.93
N THR A 138 10.65 -11.92 6.06
CA THR A 138 9.70 -12.02 7.17
C THR A 138 10.29 -11.43 8.44
N LEU A 139 9.54 -10.55 9.11
CA LEU A 139 9.92 -10.05 10.43
C LEU A 139 9.63 -11.14 11.46
N THR A 140 10.66 -11.66 12.13
CA THR A 140 10.51 -12.68 13.16
C THR A 140 10.36 -12.09 14.56
N SER A 141 11.10 -11.01 14.86
CA SER A 141 10.97 -10.25 16.11
C SER A 141 11.61 -8.87 15.94
N HIS A 142 11.18 -7.91 16.75
CA HIS A 142 11.85 -6.63 16.93
C HIS A 142 11.82 -6.30 18.42
N GLU A 143 12.95 -6.00 19.02
CA GLU A 143 13.13 -5.47 20.38
C GLU A 143 13.49 -3.98 20.29
#